data_c0893e2496c724c63cb9632fd139f07d
#
_entry.id   c0893e2496c724c63cb9632fd139f07d
#
_cell.length_a   1.000
_cell.length_b   1.000
_cell.length_c   1.000
_cell.angle_alpha   90.00
_cell.angle_beta   90.00
_cell.angle_gamma   90.00
#
_symmetry.space_group_name_H-M   'P 1'
#
loop_
_entity.id
_entity.type
_entity.pdbx_description
1 polymer ?
#
loop_
_entity_poly.entity_id
_entity_poly.type
_entity_poly.pdbx_seq_one_letter_code
_entity_poly.pdbx_strand_id
1 'polypeptide(L)'
;MQKLLRYFKVLNYILSHLKMINKPIFITGHGRSGTSWIGNTFEQAPGILYYGEPCNPKVVKGGDFSHWFRYVRPDGSDQFFENCLDSAFNGLVTDGSNWLKLPYRRFLPSSRAVIKEVASLLLLEWVYKRYQPEVLFVLRHPCAVALSERNKNTPVERPIKEMLKQNDLVEDHLQPYLSVMEKAKTPFEIYGAIWGARNRVFVDLIQKYPEWKILFYEDLCENPIECFQELFDHFNLTWTGKVQKYINRTTIEKRPGNFSTYRITKDQTNKWKREMTTSEIEQVRTFVEPFNLPFYNKESDWSF
;
A
#
# COMPACT_ATOMS: atom_id res chain seq x y z
N MET A 1 -16.84 -25.31 -25.20
CA MET A 1 -16.52 -24.54 -23.99
C MET A 1 -15.40 -25.18 -23.17
N GLN A 2 -15.46 -26.48 -22.78
CA GLN A 2 -14.40 -27.15 -22.00
C GLN A 2 -13.03 -27.25 -22.70
N LYS A 3 -12.97 -27.48 -24.01
CA LYS A 3 -11.71 -27.48 -24.78
C LYS A 3 -11.03 -26.10 -24.79
N LEU A 4 -11.80 -25.03 -24.90
CA LEU A 4 -11.29 -23.67 -24.86
C LEU A 4 -10.68 -23.34 -23.47
N LEU A 5 -11.36 -23.74 -22.40
CA LEU A 5 -10.85 -23.60 -21.02
C LEU A 5 -9.55 -24.40 -20.78
N ARG A 6 -9.39 -25.56 -21.42
CA ARG A 6 -8.17 -26.37 -21.31
C ARG A 6 -7.00 -25.71 -22.09
N TYR A 7 -7.25 -25.16 -23.28
CA TYR A 7 -6.27 -24.36 -24.00
C TYR A 7 -5.85 -23.12 -23.23
N PHE A 8 -6.78 -22.40 -22.60
CA PHE A 8 -6.46 -21.25 -21.74
C PHE A 8 -5.61 -21.66 -20.53
N LYS A 9 -5.88 -22.80 -19.90
CA LYS A 9 -5.07 -23.30 -18.76
C LYS A 9 -3.64 -23.66 -19.20
N VAL A 10 -3.47 -24.35 -20.33
CA VAL A 10 -2.15 -24.71 -20.88
C VAL A 10 -1.39 -23.47 -21.34
N LEU A 11 -2.07 -22.54 -22.01
CA LEU A 11 -1.47 -21.27 -22.41
C LEU A 11 -1.05 -20.45 -21.19
N ASN A 12 -1.89 -20.36 -20.15
CA ASN A 12 -1.55 -19.71 -18.89
C ASN A 12 -0.37 -20.40 -18.19
N TYR A 13 -0.29 -21.73 -18.21
CA TYR A 13 0.84 -22.46 -17.67
C TYR A 13 2.14 -22.15 -18.40
N ILE A 14 2.15 -22.19 -19.74
CA ILE A 14 3.33 -21.84 -20.54
C ILE A 14 3.76 -20.39 -20.29
N LEU A 15 2.80 -19.50 -20.18
CA LEU A 15 3.05 -18.06 -19.97
C LEU A 15 3.52 -17.72 -18.56
N SER A 16 3.14 -18.50 -17.54
CA SER A 16 3.64 -18.36 -16.18
C SER A 16 5.14 -18.69 -16.05
N HIS A 17 5.69 -19.44 -16.99
CA HIS A 17 7.11 -19.79 -17.05
C HIS A 17 7.95 -18.81 -17.91
N LEU A 18 7.29 -17.90 -18.65
CA LEU A 18 7.98 -16.78 -19.29
C LEU A 18 8.23 -15.71 -18.23
N LYS A 19 9.44 -15.68 -17.65
CA LYS A 19 9.86 -14.63 -16.71
C LYS A 19 9.58 -13.26 -17.32
N MET A 20 8.88 -12.41 -16.57
CA MET A 20 8.76 -11.00 -16.95
C MET A 20 10.16 -10.41 -17.07
N ILE A 21 10.43 -9.72 -18.19
CA ILE A 21 11.76 -9.18 -18.50
C ILE A 21 12.15 -8.07 -17.51
N ASN A 22 11.17 -7.37 -16.96
CA ASN A 22 11.37 -6.27 -16.04
C ASN A 22 10.94 -6.66 -14.62
N LYS A 23 11.73 -6.25 -13.62
CA LYS A 23 11.35 -6.42 -12.21
C LYS A 23 10.01 -5.78 -11.94
N PRO A 24 9.08 -6.48 -11.27
CA PRO A 24 7.79 -5.90 -10.88
C PRO A 24 7.99 -4.76 -9.89
N ILE A 25 7.08 -3.79 -9.90
CA ILE A 25 7.02 -2.72 -8.90
C ILE A 25 5.98 -3.09 -7.84
N PHE A 26 6.35 -3.00 -6.57
CA PHE A 26 5.46 -3.24 -5.44
C PHE A 26 5.22 -1.96 -4.67
N ILE A 27 3.98 -1.45 -4.72
CA ILE A 27 3.56 -0.23 -4.04
C ILE A 27 2.83 -0.62 -2.76
N THR A 28 3.37 -0.19 -1.62
CA THR A 28 2.76 -0.45 -0.32
C THR A 28 2.83 0.77 0.61
N GLY A 29 2.28 0.64 1.80
CA GLY A 29 2.20 1.67 2.82
C GLY A 29 0.96 1.48 3.67
N HIS A 30 0.77 2.32 4.65
CA HIS A 30 -0.47 2.29 5.42
C HIS A 30 -1.68 2.58 4.52
N GLY A 31 -2.78 1.88 4.72
CA GLY A 31 -4.03 2.21 4.02
C GLY A 31 -4.32 3.72 4.11
N ARG A 32 -4.90 4.32 3.07
CA ARG A 32 -5.21 5.76 2.99
C ARG A 32 -4.01 6.69 2.74
N SER A 33 -2.84 6.16 2.42
CA SER A 33 -1.64 6.95 2.11
C SER A 33 -1.49 7.34 0.62
N GLY A 34 -2.53 7.18 -0.20
CA GLY A 34 -2.49 7.60 -1.61
C GLY A 34 -1.94 6.56 -2.60
N THR A 35 -1.61 5.36 -2.15
CA THR A 35 -1.07 4.26 -2.98
C THR A 35 -1.90 3.96 -4.23
N SER A 36 -3.23 4.07 -4.17
CA SER A 36 -4.12 3.86 -5.33
C SER A 36 -3.97 4.96 -6.39
N TRP A 37 -3.71 6.20 -6.01
CA TRP A 37 -3.45 7.28 -6.97
C TRP A 37 -2.17 7.03 -7.74
N ILE A 38 -1.11 6.60 -7.04
CA ILE A 38 0.17 6.27 -7.65
C ILE A 38 0.02 5.10 -8.62
N GLY A 39 -0.59 3.99 -8.17
CA GLY A 39 -0.79 2.81 -9.01
C GLY A 39 -1.61 3.11 -10.27
N ASN A 40 -2.71 3.86 -10.15
CA ASN A 40 -3.53 4.29 -11.29
C ASN A 40 -2.77 5.25 -12.23
N THR A 41 -1.83 6.05 -11.71
CA THR A 41 -0.98 6.91 -12.54
C THR A 41 0.03 6.07 -13.30
N PHE A 42 0.67 5.09 -12.66
CA PHE A 42 1.59 4.17 -13.33
C PHE A 42 0.88 3.35 -14.43
N GLU A 43 -0.38 2.97 -14.23
CA GLU A 43 -1.21 2.28 -15.24
C GLU A 43 -1.38 3.10 -16.54
N GLN A 44 -1.19 4.42 -16.51
CA GLN A 44 -1.26 5.24 -17.72
C GLN A 44 -0.02 5.10 -18.61
N ALA A 45 1.09 4.59 -18.07
CA ALA A 45 2.30 4.31 -18.84
C ALA A 45 2.09 3.10 -19.78
N PRO A 46 2.74 3.11 -20.97
CA PRO A 46 2.68 1.97 -21.87
C PRO A 46 3.33 0.73 -21.24
N GLY A 47 2.77 -0.44 -21.52
CA GLY A 47 3.31 -1.72 -21.05
C GLY A 47 3.09 -2.04 -19.56
N ILE A 48 2.40 -1.21 -18.79
CA ILE A 48 2.12 -1.48 -17.39
C ILE A 48 0.88 -2.35 -17.22
N LEU A 49 1.02 -3.38 -16.38
CA LEU A 49 -0.05 -4.23 -15.88
C LEU A 49 -0.27 -3.92 -14.41
N TYR A 50 -1.33 -3.17 -14.10
CA TYR A 50 -1.62 -2.75 -12.74
C TYR A 50 -2.58 -3.70 -12.03
N TYR A 51 -2.19 -4.12 -10.82
CA TYR A 51 -2.95 -4.97 -9.90
C TYR A 51 -3.22 -4.21 -8.61
N GLY A 52 -4.46 -3.77 -8.43
CA GLY A 52 -4.88 -3.02 -7.24
C GLY A 52 -5.42 -3.95 -6.16
N GLU A 53 -4.67 -4.18 -5.09
CA GLU A 53 -5.04 -5.01 -3.93
C GLU A 53 -5.41 -6.46 -4.29
N PRO A 54 -4.49 -7.23 -4.90
CA PRO A 54 -4.76 -8.63 -5.23
C PRO A 54 -5.05 -9.51 -4.01
N CYS A 55 -4.56 -9.10 -2.82
CA CYS A 55 -4.80 -9.80 -1.56
C CYS A 55 -5.91 -9.17 -0.70
N ASN A 56 -6.83 -8.39 -1.31
CA ASN A 56 -7.91 -7.77 -0.54
C ASN A 56 -8.81 -8.83 0.10
N PRO A 57 -8.77 -9.03 1.44
CA PRO A 57 -9.45 -10.15 2.08
C PRO A 57 -10.97 -10.02 2.07
N LYS A 58 -11.53 -8.88 1.63
CA LYS A 58 -12.97 -8.73 1.41
C LYS A 58 -13.45 -9.30 0.08
N VAL A 59 -12.54 -9.49 -0.86
CA VAL A 59 -12.85 -9.89 -2.24
C VAL A 59 -12.31 -11.29 -2.52
N VAL A 60 -11.15 -11.60 -2.00
CA VAL A 60 -10.47 -12.88 -2.25
C VAL A 60 -11.08 -13.98 -1.39
N LYS A 61 -11.39 -15.12 -2.02
CA LYS A 61 -11.93 -16.30 -1.34
C LYS A 61 -10.95 -16.80 -0.28
N GLY A 62 -11.45 -17.04 0.93
CA GLY A 62 -10.66 -17.46 2.09
C GLY A 62 -10.04 -16.29 2.86
N GLY A 63 -10.24 -15.05 2.40
CA GLY A 63 -9.83 -13.86 3.14
C GLY A 63 -10.74 -13.58 4.33
N ASP A 64 -10.15 -13.08 5.39
CA ASP A 64 -10.83 -12.57 6.58
C ASP A 64 -10.16 -11.29 7.10
N PHE A 65 -10.70 -10.75 8.19
CA PHE A 65 -10.20 -9.48 8.73
C PHE A 65 -8.75 -9.55 9.22
N SER A 66 -8.28 -10.70 9.70
CA SER A 66 -6.92 -10.86 10.24
C SER A 66 -5.84 -10.62 9.18
N HIS A 67 -6.15 -10.94 7.91
CA HIS A 67 -5.23 -10.75 6.79
C HIS A 67 -4.83 -9.28 6.55
N TRP A 68 -5.62 -8.30 7.01
CA TRP A 68 -5.21 -6.89 6.97
C TRP A 68 -4.01 -6.56 7.87
N PHE A 69 -3.72 -7.44 8.84
CA PHE A 69 -2.70 -7.25 9.88
C PHE A 69 -1.76 -8.45 9.99
N ARG A 70 -1.77 -9.32 8.99
CA ARG A 70 -0.95 -10.53 8.97
C ARG A 70 0.52 -10.18 8.86
N TYR A 71 1.33 -10.78 9.73
CA TYR A 71 2.78 -10.81 9.68
C TYR A 71 3.25 -12.20 9.27
N VAL A 72 4.29 -12.26 8.44
CA VAL A 72 4.97 -13.50 8.06
C VAL A 72 6.47 -13.24 8.06
N ARG A 73 7.23 -14.03 8.81
CA ARG A 73 8.70 -13.98 8.77
C ARG A 73 9.22 -14.27 7.37
N PRO A 74 10.42 -13.77 7.00
CA PRO A 74 10.95 -13.90 5.63
C PRO A 74 11.07 -15.35 5.10
N ASP A 75 11.26 -16.30 5.99
CA ASP A 75 11.38 -17.74 5.72
C ASP A 75 10.07 -18.53 5.98
N GLY A 76 9.03 -17.82 6.43
CA GLY A 76 7.72 -18.41 6.69
C GLY A 76 6.88 -18.62 5.43
N SER A 77 5.65 -19.08 5.63
CA SER A 77 4.67 -19.27 4.57
C SER A 77 3.28 -18.84 5.00
N ASP A 78 2.50 -18.36 4.04
CA ASP A 78 1.08 -18.08 4.22
C ASP A 78 0.35 -18.34 2.91
N GLN A 79 -0.46 -19.40 2.90
CA GLN A 79 -1.12 -19.88 1.68
C GLN A 79 -2.07 -18.86 1.06
N PHE A 80 -2.70 -18.00 1.86
CA PHE A 80 -3.57 -16.95 1.33
C PHE A 80 -2.78 -15.93 0.51
N PHE A 81 -1.70 -15.38 1.09
CA PHE A 81 -0.85 -14.41 0.39
C PHE A 81 -0.06 -15.03 -0.76
N GLU A 82 0.41 -16.27 -0.63
CA GLU A 82 1.05 -17.00 -1.72
C GLU A 82 0.12 -17.10 -2.94
N ASN A 83 -1.10 -17.57 -2.76
CA ASN A 83 -2.05 -17.72 -3.86
C ASN A 83 -2.35 -16.39 -4.58
N CYS A 84 -2.51 -15.30 -3.81
CA CYS A 84 -2.82 -13.98 -4.36
C CYS A 84 -1.61 -13.35 -5.07
N LEU A 85 -0.45 -13.37 -4.39
CA LEU A 85 0.75 -12.70 -4.88
C LEU A 85 1.46 -13.49 -5.98
N ASP A 86 1.52 -14.83 -5.90
CA ASP A 86 2.05 -15.65 -6.99
C ASP A 86 1.28 -15.37 -8.29
N SER A 87 -0.05 -15.24 -8.19
CA SER A 87 -0.87 -14.86 -9.34
C SER A 87 -0.52 -13.46 -9.87
N ALA A 88 -0.43 -12.46 -9.01
CA ALA A 88 -0.15 -11.07 -9.40
C ALA A 88 1.27 -10.90 -9.95
N PHE A 89 2.28 -11.46 -9.28
CA PHE A 89 3.68 -11.39 -9.70
C PHE A 89 3.95 -12.18 -10.98
N ASN A 90 3.24 -13.27 -11.22
CA ASN A 90 3.27 -14.00 -12.49
C ASN A 90 2.34 -13.38 -13.55
N GLY A 91 1.70 -12.26 -13.27
CA GLY A 91 0.78 -11.58 -14.17
C GLY A 91 -0.51 -12.37 -14.42
N LEU A 92 -0.90 -13.29 -13.52
CA LEU A 92 -2.18 -14.00 -13.55
C LEU A 92 -3.17 -13.21 -12.70
N VAL A 93 -4.30 -12.84 -13.28
CA VAL A 93 -5.39 -12.20 -12.52
C VAL A 93 -6.36 -13.25 -12.08
N THR A 94 -6.69 -13.24 -10.80
CA THR A 94 -7.65 -14.15 -10.20
C THR A 94 -8.93 -13.48 -9.74
N ASP A 95 -8.99 -12.14 -9.74
CA ASP A 95 -10.24 -11.45 -9.44
C ASP A 95 -11.15 -11.40 -10.67
N GLY A 96 -12.41 -11.75 -10.50
CA GLY A 96 -13.41 -11.82 -11.57
C GLY A 96 -13.73 -10.49 -12.26
N SER A 97 -13.11 -9.37 -11.85
CA SER A 97 -13.46 -8.04 -12.35
C SER A 97 -12.59 -7.54 -13.51
N ASN A 98 -11.37 -8.07 -13.66
CA ASN A 98 -10.39 -7.55 -14.63
C ASN A 98 -9.86 -8.57 -15.66
N TRP A 99 -10.31 -9.82 -15.63
CA TRP A 99 -9.81 -10.87 -16.53
C TRP A 99 -9.98 -10.56 -18.02
N LEU A 100 -10.97 -9.75 -18.41
CA LEU A 100 -11.21 -9.33 -19.78
C LEU A 100 -10.25 -8.24 -20.30
N LYS A 101 -9.55 -7.53 -19.40
CA LYS A 101 -8.68 -6.41 -19.78
C LYS A 101 -7.22 -6.80 -20.02
N LEU A 102 -6.80 -7.98 -19.59
CA LEU A 102 -5.39 -8.33 -19.45
C LEU A 102 -4.80 -9.33 -20.45
N PRO A 103 -5.54 -10.22 -21.15
CA PRO A 103 -4.93 -11.35 -21.85
C PRO A 103 -3.91 -10.95 -22.91
N TYR A 104 -4.16 -9.88 -23.67
CA TYR A 104 -3.29 -9.52 -24.80
C TYR A 104 -2.10 -8.63 -24.43
N ARG A 105 -2.21 -7.81 -23.36
CA ARG A 105 -1.11 -6.92 -22.94
C ARG A 105 0.05 -7.67 -22.31
N ARG A 106 -0.23 -8.82 -21.70
CA ARG A 106 0.75 -9.68 -21.05
C ARG A 106 1.76 -10.30 -22.03
N PHE A 107 1.38 -10.46 -23.27
CA PHE A 107 2.22 -11.06 -24.31
C PHE A 107 3.19 -10.07 -24.95
N LEU A 108 3.14 -8.80 -24.56
CA LEU A 108 4.10 -7.83 -25.04
C LEU A 108 5.41 -7.98 -24.26
N PRO A 109 6.57 -8.11 -24.95
CA PRO A 109 7.87 -8.27 -24.30
C PRO A 109 8.24 -7.13 -23.33
N SER A 110 7.56 -5.99 -23.45
CA SER A 110 7.75 -4.79 -22.62
C SER A 110 6.80 -4.69 -21.41
N SER A 111 5.98 -5.71 -21.13
CA SER A 111 5.03 -5.64 -20.02
C SER A 111 5.73 -5.73 -18.68
N ARG A 112 5.30 -4.86 -17.74
CA ARG A 112 5.80 -4.81 -16.37
C ARG A 112 4.63 -4.78 -15.39
N ALA A 113 4.66 -5.65 -14.36
CA ALA A 113 3.64 -5.64 -13.32
C ALA A 113 3.89 -4.50 -12.33
N VAL A 114 2.82 -3.83 -11.96
CA VAL A 114 2.74 -2.91 -10.83
C VAL A 114 1.70 -3.47 -9.88
N ILE A 115 2.13 -3.94 -8.71
CA ILE A 115 1.26 -4.51 -7.69
C ILE A 115 1.13 -3.50 -6.56
N LYS A 116 -0.09 -3.07 -6.27
CA LYS A 116 -0.38 -2.20 -5.13
C LYS A 116 -1.12 -3.00 -4.07
N GLU A 117 -0.47 -3.17 -2.90
CA GLU A 117 -1.04 -3.98 -1.83
C GLU A 117 -0.74 -3.39 -0.45
N VAL A 118 -1.79 -3.08 0.31
CA VAL A 118 -1.68 -2.50 1.65
C VAL A 118 -1.93 -3.52 2.77
N ALA A 119 -2.57 -4.66 2.47
CA ALA A 119 -2.76 -5.72 3.43
C ALA A 119 -1.45 -6.44 3.77
N SER A 120 -0.50 -6.47 2.82
CA SER A 120 0.80 -7.13 2.97
C SER A 120 1.90 -6.24 3.57
N LEU A 121 1.56 -5.11 4.20
CA LEU A 121 2.58 -4.21 4.75
C LEU A 121 3.44 -4.88 5.82
N LEU A 122 2.83 -5.62 6.73
CA LEU A 122 3.55 -6.30 7.82
C LEU A 122 4.36 -7.51 7.35
N LEU A 123 4.10 -8.02 6.16
CA LEU A 123 4.87 -9.12 5.54
C LEU A 123 5.74 -8.64 4.36
N LEU A 124 6.09 -7.35 4.36
CA LEU A 124 6.84 -6.73 3.25
C LEU A 124 8.20 -7.39 3.01
N GLU A 125 8.92 -7.81 4.08
CA GLU A 125 10.20 -8.50 3.93
C GLU A 125 10.03 -9.87 3.27
N TRP A 126 8.99 -10.62 3.65
CA TRP A 126 8.65 -11.89 3.03
C TRP A 126 8.32 -11.72 1.53
N VAL A 127 7.55 -10.67 1.17
CA VAL A 127 7.27 -10.32 -0.24
C VAL A 127 8.58 -10.01 -0.98
N TYR A 128 9.43 -9.20 -0.37
CA TYR A 128 10.70 -8.81 -1.00
C TYR A 128 11.63 -10.01 -1.21
N LYS A 129 11.78 -10.88 -0.21
CA LYS A 129 12.61 -12.09 -0.32
C LYS A 129 12.12 -13.05 -1.38
N ARG A 130 10.80 -13.23 -1.50
CA ARG A 130 10.18 -14.20 -2.39
C ARG A 130 10.14 -13.73 -3.85
N TYR A 131 9.81 -12.45 -4.09
CA TYR A 131 9.53 -11.94 -5.44
C TYR A 131 10.57 -10.91 -5.94
N GLN A 132 11.39 -10.38 -5.07
CA GLN A 132 12.42 -9.38 -5.36
C GLN A 132 11.92 -8.19 -6.22
N PRO A 133 10.78 -7.57 -5.88
CA PRO A 133 10.28 -6.42 -6.61
C PRO A 133 11.12 -5.18 -6.34
N GLU A 134 10.95 -4.15 -7.16
CA GLU A 134 11.30 -2.78 -6.78
C GLU A 134 10.20 -2.22 -5.89
N VAL A 135 10.56 -1.80 -4.68
CA VAL A 135 9.60 -1.39 -3.65
C VAL A 135 9.44 0.13 -3.64
N LEU A 136 8.17 0.57 -3.67
CA LEU A 136 7.76 1.93 -3.37
C LEU A 136 6.93 1.93 -2.08
N PHE A 137 7.47 2.52 -1.03
CA PHE A 137 6.75 2.70 0.22
C PHE A 137 6.19 4.12 0.34
N VAL A 138 4.88 4.23 0.60
CA VAL A 138 4.20 5.52 0.68
C VAL A 138 3.86 5.83 2.13
N LEU A 139 4.46 6.90 2.62
CA LEU A 139 4.19 7.50 3.93
C LEU A 139 3.15 8.60 3.81
N ARG A 140 2.34 8.75 4.85
CA ARG A 140 1.40 9.86 5.02
C ARG A 140 1.26 10.18 6.50
N HIS A 141 1.08 11.48 6.80
CA HIS A 141 0.94 11.98 8.16
C HIS A 141 -0.12 11.20 8.97
N PRO A 142 0.18 10.76 10.20
CA PRO A 142 -0.70 9.90 10.99
C PRO A 142 -2.09 10.52 11.23
N CYS A 143 -2.17 11.83 11.52
CA CYS A 143 -3.46 12.52 11.65
C CYS A 143 -4.28 12.49 10.35
N ALA A 144 -3.64 12.64 9.19
CA ALA A 144 -4.34 12.56 7.91
C ALA A 144 -4.88 11.14 7.63
N VAL A 145 -4.15 10.12 8.06
CA VAL A 145 -4.61 8.72 8.00
C VAL A 145 -5.74 8.49 8.99
N ALA A 146 -5.59 8.90 10.26
CA ALA A 146 -6.60 8.77 11.32
C ALA A 146 -7.92 9.44 10.94
N LEU A 147 -7.86 10.68 10.45
CA LEU A 147 -9.03 11.40 9.93
C LEU A 147 -9.74 10.62 8.80
N SER A 148 -8.97 10.01 7.90
CA SER A 148 -9.52 9.21 6.80
C SER A 148 -10.12 7.88 7.27
N GLU A 149 -9.65 7.31 8.37
CA GLU A 149 -10.18 6.09 8.98
C GLU A 149 -11.44 6.36 9.82
N ARG A 150 -11.51 7.49 10.52
CA ARG A 150 -12.67 7.93 11.33
C ARG A 150 -14.00 7.77 10.58
N ASN A 151 -13.99 8.04 9.27
CA ASN A 151 -15.18 8.00 8.44
C ASN A 151 -15.59 6.58 8.02
N LYS A 152 -14.93 5.53 8.53
CA LYS A 152 -15.28 4.14 8.30
C LYS A 152 -15.91 3.55 9.57
N ASN A 153 -17.05 2.89 9.43
CA ASN A 153 -17.69 2.12 10.51
C ASN A 153 -16.93 0.80 10.80
N THR A 154 -15.60 0.85 10.94
CA THR A 154 -14.79 -0.34 11.25
C THR A 154 -14.61 -0.45 12.76
N PRO A 155 -14.75 -1.64 13.38
CA PRO A 155 -14.46 -1.83 14.81
C PRO A 155 -13.02 -1.43 15.11
N VAL A 156 -12.85 -0.39 15.93
CA VAL A 156 -11.56 0.31 16.09
C VAL A 156 -10.54 -0.52 16.84
N GLU A 157 -10.97 -1.30 17.86
CA GLU A 157 -10.08 -2.11 18.72
C GLU A 157 -9.57 -3.40 18.06
N ARG A 158 -10.27 -3.91 17.06
CA ARG A 158 -9.96 -5.19 16.45
C ARG A 158 -8.56 -5.26 15.82
N PRO A 159 -8.07 -4.23 15.12
CA PRO A 159 -6.72 -4.22 14.54
C PRO A 159 -5.58 -4.48 15.53
N ILE A 160 -5.58 -3.81 16.68
CA ILE A 160 -4.55 -4.01 17.72
C ILE A 160 -4.58 -5.45 18.21
N LYS A 161 -5.77 -6.00 18.49
CA LYS A 161 -5.93 -7.38 18.95
C LYS A 161 -5.38 -8.38 17.91
N GLU A 162 -5.62 -8.15 16.62
CA GLU A 162 -5.11 -9.03 15.56
C GLU A 162 -3.58 -8.95 15.43
N MET A 163 -2.97 -7.78 15.67
CA MET A 163 -1.51 -7.64 15.67
C MET A 163 -0.88 -8.31 16.88
N LEU A 164 -1.40 -8.08 18.10
CA LEU A 164 -0.84 -8.59 19.35
C LEU A 164 -1.03 -10.11 19.56
N LYS A 165 -1.93 -10.76 18.84
CA LYS A 165 -2.06 -12.23 18.84
C LYS A 165 -0.93 -12.96 18.10
N GLN A 166 -0.12 -12.24 17.33
CA GLN A 166 0.92 -12.83 16.49
C GLN A 166 2.26 -12.77 17.21
N ASN A 167 2.67 -13.87 17.85
CA ASN A 167 3.90 -13.95 18.62
C ASN A 167 5.12 -13.51 17.81
N ASP A 168 5.23 -13.97 16.57
CA ASP A 168 6.34 -13.59 15.68
C ASP A 168 6.42 -12.07 15.44
N LEU A 169 5.29 -11.41 15.22
CA LEU A 169 5.26 -9.95 15.05
C LEU A 169 5.67 -9.22 16.32
N VAL A 170 5.19 -9.72 17.46
CA VAL A 170 5.51 -9.14 18.77
C VAL A 170 7.00 -9.31 19.06
N GLU A 171 7.54 -10.51 18.95
CA GLU A 171 8.96 -10.80 19.20
C GLU A 171 9.89 -10.02 18.29
N ASP A 172 9.59 -9.96 17.00
CA ASP A 172 10.47 -9.36 16.00
C ASP A 172 10.44 -7.82 16.02
N HIS A 173 9.28 -7.21 16.34
CA HIS A 173 9.11 -5.76 16.14
C HIS A 173 8.38 -5.01 17.26
N LEU A 174 7.43 -5.64 17.97
CA LEU A 174 6.48 -4.90 18.81
C LEU A 174 6.69 -5.06 20.31
N GLN A 175 7.58 -5.94 20.75
CA GLN A 175 7.82 -6.19 22.19
C GLN A 175 8.04 -4.91 23.00
N PRO A 176 8.84 -3.91 22.56
CA PRO A 176 9.04 -2.66 23.29
C PRO A 176 7.80 -1.76 23.36
N TYR A 177 6.81 -2.00 22.50
CA TYR A 177 5.65 -1.12 22.28
C TYR A 177 4.33 -1.71 22.81
N LEU A 178 4.35 -2.89 23.43
CA LEU A 178 3.16 -3.57 23.97
C LEU A 178 2.36 -2.64 24.87
N SER A 179 3.03 -2.01 25.85
CA SER A 179 2.36 -1.13 26.82
C SER A 179 1.64 0.05 26.17
N VAL A 180 2.17 0.66 25.12
CA VAL A 180 1.49 1.76 24.43
C VAL A 180 0.31 1.25 23.61
N MET A 181 0.46 0.11 22.95
CA MET A 181 -0.63 -0.47 22.16
C MET A 181 -1.81 -0.93 23.02
N GLU A 182 -1.55 -1.52 24.18
CA GLU A 182 -2.58 -1.98 25.12
C GLU A 182 -3.33 -0.84 25.84
N LYS A 183 -2.67 0.30 26.02
CA LYS A 183 -3.26 1.49 26.62
C LYS A 183 -4.19 2.26 25.70
N ALA A 184 -4.11 2.08 24.39
CA ALA A 184 -4.95 2.78 23.42
C ALA A 184 -6.42 2.38 23.57
N LYS A 185 -7.31 3.35 23.85
CA LYS A 185 -8.74 3.12 24.13
C LYS A 185 -9.66 3.91 23.21
N THR A 186 -9.32 5.18 22.96
CA THR A 186 -10.11 6.02 22.07
C THR A 186 -9.79 5.72 20.60
N PRO A 187 -10.68 6.03 19.65
CA PRO A 187 -10.42 5.80 18.23
C PRO A 187 -9.11 6.42 17.74
N PHE A 188 -8.77 7.64 18.15
CA PHE A 188 -7.58 8.34 17.70
C PHE A 188 -6.29 7.79 18.34
N GLU A 189 -6.33 7.37 19.59
CA GLU A 189 -5.24 6.64 20.25
C GLU A 189 -4.95 5.33 19.50
N ILE A 190 -6.00 4.58 19.16
CA ILE A 190 -5.90 3.31 18.43
C ILE A 190 -5.35 3.52 17.02
N TYR A 191 -5.82 4.55 16.30
CA TYR A 191 -5.26 4.86 14.96
C TYR A 191 -3.78 5.25 15.05
N GLY A 192 -3.38 6.04 16.05
CA GLY A 192 -2.00 6.41 16.32
C GLY A 192 -1.12 5.17 16.58
N ALA A 193 -1.56 4.30 17.50
CA ALA A 193 -0.85 3.07 17.85
C ALA A 193 -0.68 2.12 16.65
N ILE A 194 -1.74 1.90 15.86
CA ILE A 194 -1.69 1.05 14.66
C ILE A 194 -0.75 1.65 13.61
N TRP A 195 -0.85 2.96 13.38
CA TRP A 195 0.02 3.66 12.42
C TRP A 195 1.47 3.58 12.86
N GLY A 196 1.76 3.82 14.13
CA GLY A 196 3.09 3.71 14.71
C GLY A 196 3.68 2.31 14.59
N ALA A 197 2.93 1.29 15.01
CA ALA A 197 3.35 -0.11 14.95
C ALA A 197 3.67 -0.58 13.52
N ARG A 198 2.79 -0.28 12.56
CA ARG A 198 3.01 -0.69 11.16
C ARG A 198 4.20 0.02 10.53
N ASN A 199 4.40 1.30 10.83
CA ASN A 199 5.55 2.04 10.31
C ASN A 199 6.84 1.70 11.06
N ARG A 200 6.78 1.22 12.32
CA ARG A 200 7.96 0.69 13.03
C ARG A 200 8.52 -0.54 12.30
N VAL A 201 7.67 -1.49 11.93
CA VAL A 201 8.10 -2.64 11.11
C VAL A 201 8.77 -2.17 9.82
N PHE A 202 8.21 -1.18 9.14
CA PHE A 202 8.85 -0.62 7.94
C PHE A 202 10.21 0.03 8.22
N VAL A 203 10.33 0.82 9.31
CA VAL A 203 11.60 1.48 9.67
C VAL A 203 12.71 0.46 9.96
N ASP A 204 12.38 -0.66 10.59
CA ASP A 204 13.35 -1.74 10.81
C ASP A 204 13.87 -2.32 9.49
N LEU A 205 13.02 -2.33 8.45
CA LEU A 205 13.37 -2.90 7.15
C LEU A 205 14.15 -1.93 6.25
N ILE A 206 13.88 -0.63 6.25
CA ILE A 206 14.60 0.32 5.37
C ILE A 206 16.09 0.45 5.70
N GLN A 207 16.49 0.16 6.93
CA GLN A 207 17.91 0.09 7.30
C GLN A 207 18.59 -1.10 6.64
N LYS A 208 17.86 -2.18 6.42
CA LYS A 208 18.33 -3.42 5.79
C LYS A 208 18.26 -3.37 4.26
N TYR A 209 17.31 -2.59 3.71
CA TYR A 209 17.02 -2.45 2.29
C TYR A 209 17.00 -0.99 1.86
N PRO A 210 18.16 -0.30 1.84
CA PRO A 210 18.25 1.13 1.55
C PRO A 210 17.88 1.48 0.09
N GLU A 211 17.78 0.49 -0.78
CA GLU A 211 17.38 0.65 -2.17
C GLU A 211 15.86 0.86 -2.34
N TRP A 212 15.05 0.67 -1.30
CA TRP A 212 13.62 0.90 -1.39
C TRP A 212 13.31 2.39 -1.50
N LYS A 213 12.47 2.75 -2.46
CA LYS A 213 12.03 4.14 -2.63
C LYS A 213 10.96 4.49 -1.60
N ILE A 214 11.17 5.60 -0.90
CA ILE A 214 10.19 6.17 0.03
C ILE A 214 9.60 7.42 -0.62
N LEU A 215 8.30 7.59 -0.48
CA LEU A 215 7.57 8.78 -0.94
C LEU A 215 6.67 9.28 0.17
N PHE A 216 6.77 10.56 0.48
CA PHE A 216 5.81 11.25 1.34
C PHE A 216 4.61 11.70 0.49
N TYR A 217 3.43 11.37 0.93
CA TYR A 217 2.19 11.75 0.24
C TYR A 217 2.01 13.26 0.16
N GLU A 218 2.51 13.96 1.16
CA GLU A 218 2.49 15.41 1.25
C GLU A 218 3.28 16.04 0.10
N ASP A 219 4.51 15.59 -0.15
CA ASP A 219 5.35 16.05 -1.27
C ASP A 219 4.66 15.81 -2.61
N LEU A 220 4.07 14.61 -2.75
CA LEU A 220 3.29 14.26 -3.95
C LEU A 220 2.08 15.16 -4.16
N CYS A 221 1.46 15.66 -3.10
CA CYS A 221 0.34 16.58 -3.19
C CYS A 221 0.77 18.01 -3.51
N GLU A 222 1.94 18.44 -3.04
CA GLU A 222 2.48 19.79 -3.27
C GLU A 222 3.02 19.95 -4.69
N ASN A 223 3.80 18.97 -5.15
CA ASN A 223 4.48 18.99 -6.45
C ASN A 223 4.21 17.72 -7.26
N PRO A 224 2.94 17.46 -7.68
CA PRO A 224 2.57 16.19 -8.26
C PRO A 224 3.27 15.86 -9.58
N ILE A 225 3.53 16.84 -10.43
CA ILE A 225 4.19 16.59 -11.73
C ILE A 225 5.65 16.19 -11.50
N GLU A 226 6.39 16.98 -10.74
CA GLU A 226 7.81 16.74 -10.42
C GLU A 226 7.99 15.38 -9.70
N CYS A 227 7.20 15.12 -8.65
CA CYS A 227 7.27 13.87 -7.92
C CYS A 227 6.95 12.65 -8.79
N PHE A 228 5.95 12.75 -9.67
CA PHE A 228 5.68 11.65 -10.60
C PHE A 228 6.77 11.50 -11.66
N GLN A 229 7.39 12.58 -12.16
CA GLN A 229 8.53 12.47 -13.07
C GLN A 229 9.70 11.75 -12.41
N GLU A 230 10.06 12.13 -11.18
CA GLU A 230 11.09 11.42 -10.41
C GLU A 230 10.78 9.93 -10.21
N LEU A 231 9.52 9.58 -9.91
CA LEU A 231 9.11 8.18 -9.78
C LEU A 231 9.19 7.43 -11.11
N PHE A 232 8.81 8.06 -12.22
CA PHE A 232 8.89 7.47 -13.54
C PHE A 232 10.34 7.22 -13.96
N ASP A 233 11.23 8.17 -13.68
CA ASP A 233 12.68 8.03 -13.92
C ASP A 233 13.28 6.94 -13.05
N HIS A 234 12.97 6.94 -11.73
CA HIS A 234 13.47 5.95 -10.78
C HIS A 234 13.10 4.51 -11.18
N PHE A 235 11.84 4.32 -11.61
CA PHE A 235 11.35 3.00 -12.01
C PHE A 235 11.50 2.73 -13.51
N ASN A 236 12.21 3.56 -14.28
CA ASN A 236 12.35 3.44 -15.73
C ASN A 236 11.00 3.26 -16.45
N LEU A 237 10.02 4.08 -16.10
CA LEU A 237 8.70 4.09 -16.73
C LEU A 237 8.65 5.15 -17.83
N THR A 238 7.94 4.87 -18.93
CA THR A 238 7.82 5.83 -20.02
C THR A 238 6.82 6.93 -19.70
N TRP A 239 7.32 8.17 -19.57
CA TRP A 239 6.48 9.36 -19.44
C TRP A 239 5.80 9.70 -20.76
N THR A 240 4.49 9.92 -20.73
CA THR A 240 3.70 10.25 -21.93
C THR A 240 2.73 11.40 -21.64
N GLY A 241 2.24 12.07 -22.69
CA GLY A 241 1.18 13.08 -22.55
C GLY A 241 -0.12 12.52 -21.91
N LYS A 242 -0.37 11.21 -22.01
CA LYS A 242 -1.48 10.53 -21.34
C LYS A 242 -1.30 10.53 -19.81
N VAL A 243 -0.09 10.24 -19.34
CA VAL A 243 0.29 10.27 -17.92
C VAL A 243 0.09 11.66 -17.36
N GLN A 244 0.70 12.65 -18.00
CA GLN A 244 0.59 14.06 -17.57
C GLN A 244 -0.85 14.57 -17.54
N LYS A 245 -1.64 14.24 -18.56
CA LYS A 245 -3.07 14.58 -18.60
C LYS A 245 -3.86 13.91 -17.47
N TYR A 246 -3.52 12.67 -17.12
CA TYR A 246 -4.15 11.97 -16.01
C TYR A 246 -3.83 12.65 -14.67
N ILE A 247 -2.55 12.97 -14.41
CA ILE A 247 -2.12 13.67 -13.19
C ILE A 247 -2.86 15.01 -13.07
N ASN A 248 -2.79 15.86 -14.09
CA ASN A 248 -3.46 17.18 -14.09
C ASN A 248 -4.95 17.05 -13.74
N ARG A 249 -5.65 16.07 -14.34
CA ARG A 249 -7.07 15.88 -14.10
C ARG A 249 -7.36 15.36 -12.68
N THR A 250 -6.53 14.49 -12.14
CA THR A 250 -6.74 13.91 -10.79
C THR A 250 -6.39 14.87 -9.66
N THR A 251 -5.62 15.90 -9.93
CA THR A 251 -5.19 16.90 -8.95
C THR A 251 -6.14 18.10 -8.80
N ILE A 252 -6.94 18.40 -9.83
CA ILE A 252 -7.85 19.56 -9.84
C ILE A 252 -9.33 19.17 -9.78
N GLU A 253 -9.71 17.95 -10.24
CA GLU A 253 -11.09 17.50 -10.23
C GLU A 253 -11.40 16.80 -8.89
N LYS A 254 -12.60 17.07 -8.34
CA LYS A 254 -13.17 16.32 -7.23
C LYS A 254 -14.28 15.41 -7.75
N ARG A 255 -14.16 14.11 -7.49
CA ARG A 255 -15.22 13.14 -7.80
C ARG A 255 -15.72 12.46 -6.54
N PRO A 256 -17.04 12.24 -6.40
CA PRO A 256 -17.59 11.55 -5.24
C PRO A 256 -17.08 10.09 -5.16
N GLY A 257 -17.04 9.56 -3.96
CA GLY A 257 -16.65 8.18 -3.66
C GLY A 257 -15.54 8.06 -2.62
N ASN A 258 -15.69 7.10 -1.71
CA ASN A 258 -14.75 6.88 -0.59
C ASN A 258 -13.34 6.48 -1.04
N PHE A 259 -13.20 5.97 -2.28
CA PHE A 259 -11.93 5.53 -2.87
C PHE A 259 -11.56 6.33 -4.13
N SER A 260 -12.19 7.50 -4.35
CA SER A 260 -11.86 8.37 -5.47
C SER A 260 -10.39 8.82 -5.37
N THR A 261 -9.66 8.71 -6.48
CA THR A 261 -8.32 9.26 -6.65
C THR A 261 -8.33 10.70 -7.19
N TYR A 262 -9.52 11.22 -7.52
CA TYR A 262 -9.74 12.59 -7.99
C TYR A 262 -9.97 13.51 -6.81
N ARG A 263 -8.99 14.37 -6.49
CA ARG A 263 -9.06 15.29 -5.35
C ARG A 263 -8.26 16.55 -5.65
N ILE A 264 -8.70 17.67 -5.08
CA ILE A 264 -7.87 18.86 -5.03
C ILE A 264 -6.71 18.58 -4.07
N THR A 265 -5.51 18.37 -4.60
CA THR A 265 -4.36 17.87 -3.82
C THR A 265 -3.92 18.86 -2.76
N LYS A 266 -3.91 20.17 -3.07
CA LYS A 266 -3.56 21.26 -2.13
C LYS A 266 -4.41 21.25 -0.83
N ASP A 267 -5.62 20.68 -0.89
CA ASP A 267 -6.50 20.57 0.26
C ASP A 267 -6.22 19.34 1.13
N GLN A 268 -5.50 18.34 0.60
CA GLN A 268 -5.36 17.04 1.27
C GLN A 268 -4.29 17.02 2.35
N THR A 269 -3.21 17.77 2.18
CA THR A 269 -2.09 17.81 3.12
C THR A 269 -2.49 18.41 4.47
N ASN A 270 -3.23 19.52 4.45
CA ASN A 270 -3.64 20.28 5.63
C ASN A 270 -5.10 20.03 6.07
N LYS A 271 -5.77 19.05 5.47
CA LYS A 271 -7.18 18.77 5.78
C LYS A 271 -7.37 18.39 7.25
N TRP A 272 -6.50 17.57 7.80
CA TRP A 272 -6.56 17.13 9.20
C TRP A 272 -6.41 18.32 10.18
N LYS A 273 -5.57 19.32 9.85
CA LYS A 273 -5.41 20.54 10.68
C LYS A 273 -6.71 21.33 10.83
N ARG A 274 -7.58 21.29 9.81
CA ARG A 274 -8.87 22.00 9.82
C ARG A 274 -10.03 21.18 10.37
N GLU A 275 -9.98 19.85 10.27
CA GLU A 275 -11.11 18.95 10.57
C GLU A 275 -10.94 18.15 11.88
N MET A 276 -9.75 18.14 12.47
CA MET A 276 -9.48 17.52 13.77
C MET A 276 -9.36 18.59 14.86
N THR A 277 -9.84 18.26 16.03
CA THR A 277 -9.63 19.07 17.26
C THR A 277 -8.20 18.89 17.76
N THR A 278 -7.70 19.85 18.52
CA THR A 278 -6.39 19.75 19.18
C THR A 278 -6.27 18.48 20.04
N SER A 279 -7.35 18.11 20.76
CA SER A 279 -7.38 16.88 21.54
C SER A 279 -7.25 15.61 20.71
N GLU A 280 -7.89 15.55 19.53
CA GLU A 280 -7.78 14.41 18.62
C GLU A 280 -6.37 14.28 18.03
N ILE A 281 -5.74 15.40 17.70
CA ILE A 281 -4.35 15.46 17.21
C ILE A 281 -3.39 14.97 18.29
N GLU A 282 -3.56 15.46 19.52
CA GLU A 282 -2.73 15.07 20.65
C GLU A 282 -2.87 13.58 20.99
N GLN A 283 -4.08 13.02 20.91
CA GLN A 283 -4.30 11.58 21.07
C GLN A 283 -3.51 10.77 20.04
N VAL A 284 -3.55 11.15 18.75
CA VAL A 284 -2.77 10.47 17.71
C VAL A 284 -1.28 10.60 18.01
N ARG A 285 -0.80 11.80 18.34
CA ARG A 285 0.60 12.10 18.59
C ARG A 285 1.15 11.28 19.75
N THR A 286 0.47 11.30 20.90
CA THR A 286 0.86 10.56 22.12
C THR A 286 1.07 9.06 21.86
N PHE A 287 0.30 8.48 20.93
CA PHE A 287 0.39 7.07 20.59
C PHE A 287 1.27 6.76 19.37
N VAL A 288 1.79 7.78 18.68
CA VAL A 288 2.80 7.65 17.60
C VAL A 288 4.21 7.85 18.13
N GLU A 289 4.45 8.87 18.96
CA GLU A 289 5.79 9.27 19.46
C GLU A 289 6.58 8.12 20.09
N PRO A 290 5.98 7.22 20.92
CA PRO A 290 6.72 6.12 21.54
C PRO A 290 7.40 5.15 20.56
N PHE A 291 6.94 5.10 19.31
CA PHE A 291 7.56 4.25 18.28
C PHE A 291 8.88 4.80 17.72
N ASN A 292 9.26 6.02 18.11
CA ASN A 292 10.51 6.66 17.73
C ASN A 292 10.85 6.54 16.23
N LEU A 293 9.95 7.04 15.40
CA LEU A 293 10.08 6.97 13.94
C LEU A 293 10.91 8.17 13.43
N PRO A 294 11.72 8.02 12.37
CA PRO A 294 12.58 9.09 11.85
C PRO A 294 11.83 10.15 11.02
N PHE A 295 10.51 10.08 10.96
CA PHE A 295 9.63 10.97 10.20
C PHE A 295 8.42 11.37 11.05
N TYR A 296 7.87 12.57 10.79
CA TYR A 296 6.80 13.20 11.57
C TYR A 296 7.13 13.27 13.06
N ASN A 297 8.39 13.57 13.39
CA ASN A 297 8.93 13.59 14.76
C ASN A 297 9.31 15.00 15.26
N LYS A 298 9.11 16.03 14.43
CA LYS A 298 9.35 17.43 14.81
C LYS A 298 8.06 18.07 15.29
N GLU A 299 8.15 19.04 16.21
CA GLU A 299 7.01 19.83 16.66
C GLU A 299 6.25 20.48 15.50
N SER A 300 7.00 20.98 14.49
CA SER A 300 6.42 21.59 13.29
C SER A 300 5.54 20.66 12.46
N ASP A 301 5.73 19.35 12.58
CA ASP A 301 4.93 18.37 11.83
C ASP A 301 3.49 18.30 12.39
N TRP A 302 3.31 18.64 13.69
CA TRP A 302 2.05 18.55 14.42
C TRP A 302 1.36 19.90 14.63
N SER A 303 2.04 21.02 14.35
CA SER A 303 1.52 22.37 14.56
C SER A 303 0.57 22.81 13.43
N PHE A 304 -0.35 23.73 13.79
CA PHE A 304 -1.29 24.36 12.86
C PHE A 304 -0.62 25.40 11.95
#